data_6856a58aa1e44b6d872f0c6dbb243125
#
_entry.id   6856a58aa1e44b6d872f0c6dbb243125
#
_cell.length_a   1.000
_cell.length_b   1.000
_cell.length_c   1.000
_cell.angle_alpha   90.00
_cell.angle_beta   90.00
_cell.angle_gamma   90.00
#
_symmetry.space_group_name_H-M   'P 1'
#
loop_
_entity.id
_entity.type
_entity.pdbx_description
1 polymer ?
#
loop_
_entity_poly.entity_id
_entity_poly.type
_entity_poly.pdbx_seq_one_letter_code
_entity_poly.pdbx_strand_id
1 'polypeptide(L)'
;LVRSRGLGDVYKRQVDAVLKGVAGVDAEKAYEAVHSSSIVSHPNFPFEVWEKYGYMPEDIQTQSVSITLEQAFDDWCVALLARKLGKEEDYGRFMKRSAFYRNLFNAETKFFQPKNKKGEWMEPFDPYKYGANGGYPFTEGNAWQYFWYVPQNIPDLISLTGGNKAFTAKLDTFFTVNHQS
;
A
#
# COMPACT_ATOMS: atom_id res chain seq x y z
N LEU A 1 23.06 -6.14 2.08
CA LEU A 1 21.85 -6.84 1.64
C LEU A 1 20.64 -6.00 2.03
N VAL A 2 20.24 -5.10 1.16
CA VAL A 2 19.08 -4.25 1.39
C VAL A 2 17.84 -5.07 1.08
N ARG A 3 17.19 -5.56 2.09
CA ARG A 3 15.83 -6.06 1.98
C ARG A 3 14.88 -4.88 2.20
N SER A 4 14.66 -4.08 1.16
CA SER A 4 13.75 -2.92 1.23
C SER A 4 12.32 -3.31 1.66
N ARG A 5 11.90 -4.55 1.37
CA ARG A 5 10.61 -5.10 1.79
C ARG A 5 10.52 -5.43 3.28
N GLY A 6 11.66 -5.69 3.96
CA GLY A 6 11.68 -5.90 5.42
C GLY A 6 11.73 -4.61 6.24
N LEU A 7 12.03 -3.48 5.61
CA LEU A 7 12.09 -2.19 6.31
C LEU A 7 10.68 -1.67 6.62
N GLY A 8 9.71 -1.82 5.73
CA GLY A 8 8.33 -1.42 5.98
C GLY A 8 7.73 -2.08 7.24
N ASP A 9 7.97 -3.36 7.45
CA ASP A 9 7.51 -4.06 8.65
C ASP A 9 8.18 -3.53 9.93
N VAL A 10 9.47 -3.17 9.86
CA VAL A 10 10.19 -2.56 10.99
C VAL A 10 9.60 -1.20 11.32
N TYR A 11 9.30 -0.37 10.33
CA TYR A 11 8.72 0.97 10.55
C TYR A 11 7.33 0.89 11.14
N LYS A 12 6.46 0.00 10.65
CA LYS A 12 5.12 -0.23 11.20
C LYS A 12 5.19 -0.56 12.69
N ARG A 13 6.10 -1.45 13.08
CA ARG A 13 6.31 -1.83 14.49
C ARG A 13 6.87 -0.71 15.35
N GLN A 14 7.82 0.07 14.82
CA GLN A 14 8.37 1.23 15.54
C GLN A 14 7.30 2.30 15.77
N VAL A 15 6.53 2.62 14.74
CA VAL A 15 5.43 3.58 14.85
C VAL A 15 4.37 3.09 15.84
N ASP A 16 3.96 1.84 15.77
CA ASP A 16 3.01 1.24 16.71
C ASP A 16 3.50 1.31 18.15
N ALA A 17 4.77 0.98 18.39
CA ALA A 17 5.38 1.08 19.72
C ALA A 17 5.37 2.51 20.27
N VAL A 18 5.73 3.50 19.45
CA VAL A 18 5.68 4.93 19.83
C VAL A 18 4.25 5.38 20.11
N LEU A 19 3.29 5.02 19.27
CA LEU A 19 1.88 5.41 19.42
C LEU A 19 1.27 4.82 20.68
N LYS A 20 1.65 3.59 21.04
CA LYS A 20 1.22 2.90 22.26
C LYS A 20 1.98 3.32 23.53
N GLY A 21 2.98 4.19 23.39
CA GLY A 21 3.75 4.68 24.54
C GLY A 21 4.64 3.62 25.19
N VAL A 22 5.20 2.70 24.40
CA VAL A 22 6.13 1.68 24.90
C VAL A 22 7.36 2.37 25.49
N ALA A 23 7.69 2.06 26.75
CA ALA A 23 8.80 2.67 27.45
C ALA A 23 10.14 2.40 26.75
N GLY A 24 11.03 3.41 26.73
CA GLY A 24 12.37 3.31 26.15
C GLY A 24 12.43 3.53 24.63
N VAL A 25 11.31 3.80 23.96
CA VAL A 25 11.28 4.15 22.55
C VAL A 25 11.36 5.69 22.39
N ASP A 26 12.43 6.17 21.76
CA ASP A 26 12.62 7.57 21.42
C ASP A 26 11.82 7.91 20.15
N ALA A 27 10.75 8.68 20.32
CA ALA A 27 9.82 9.00 19.21
C ALA A 27 10.46 9.86 18.11
N GLU A 28 11.35 10.80 18.46
CA GLU A 28 12.06 11.64 17.46
C GLU A 28 13.03 10.79 16.64
N LYS A 29 13.84 9.96 17.27
CA LYS A 29 14.74 9.06 16.55
C LYS A 29 14.00 8.05 15.68
N ALA A 30 12.88 7.50 16.18
CA ALA A 30 12.03 6.64 15.39
C ALA A 30 11.48 7.37 14.15
N TYR A 31 11.05 8.64 14.34
CA TYR A 31 10.57 9.48 13.26
C TYR A 31 11.65 9.76 12.22
N GLU A 32 12.85 10.21 12.64
CA GLU A 32 13.98 10.48 11.73
C GLU A 32 14.30 9.25 10.87
N ALA A 33 14.31 8.06 11.45
CA ALA A 33 14.59 6.84 10.75
C ALA A 33 13.51 6.50 9.70
N VAL A 34 12.23 6.53 10.07
CA VAL A 34 11.15 6.20 9.13
C VAL A 34 10.95 7.29 8.07
N HIS A 35 11.09 8.56 8.44
CA HIS A 35 10.97 9.70 7.54
C HIS A 35 12.05 9.66 6.45
N SER A 36 13.34 9.56 6.84
CA SER A 36 14.45 9.51 5.87
C SER A 36 14.29 8.37 4.88
N SER A 37 13.84 7.21 5.33
CA SER A 37 13.59 6.05 4.47
C SER A 37 12.34 6.18 3.60
N SER A 38 11.47 7.15 3.91
CA SER A 38 10.21 7.38 3.16
C SER A 38 10.31 8.51 2.13
N ILE A 39 11.48 9.15 2.01
CA ILE A 39 11.70 10.25 1.06
C ILE A 39 12.93 10.04 0.18
N VAL A 40 13.84 9.14 0.56
CA VAL A 40 15.07 8.87 -0.21
C VAL A 40 14.84 7.73 -1.17
N SER A 41 14.95 8.02 -2.48
CA SER A 41 14.86 7.00 -3.52
C SER A 41 15.99 5.98 -3.43
N HIS A 42 15.65 4.74 -3.67
CA HIS A 42 16.62 3.64 -3.77
C HIS A 42 16.23 2.72 -4.97
N PRO A 43 17.13 1.85 -5.45
CA PRO A 43 16.91 1.06 -6.67
C PRO A 43 15.62 0.24 -6.70
N ASN A 44 15.12 -0.17 -5.53
CA ASN A 44 13.91 -0.96 -5.42
C ASN A 44 12.64 -0.15 -5.16
N PHE A 45 12.77 1.15 -4.88
CA PHE A 45 11.64 2.05 -4.72
C PHE A 45 12.04 3.50 -5.04
N PRO A 46 11.78 3.96 -6.27
CA PRO A 46 12.03 5.36 -6.68
C PRO A 46 10.90 6.27 -6.17
N PHE A 47 11.13 6.98 -5.06
CA PHE A 47 10.12 7.87 -4.46
C PHE A 47 9.68 9.01 -5.39
N GLU A 48 10.53 9.49 -6.27
CA GLU A 48 10.16 10.45 -7.32
C GLU A 48 9.10 9.90 -8.28
N VAL A 49 9.13 8.61 -8.57
CA VAL A 49 8.10 7.93 -9.37
C VAL A 49 6.80 7.83 -8.59
N TRP A 50 6.89 7.44 -7.31
CA TRP A 50 5.76 7.36 -6.38
C TRP A 50 5.01 8.69 -6.27
N GLU A 51 5.74 9.79 -6.04
CA GLU A 51 5.14 11.12 -5.91
C GLU A 51 4.60 11.66 -7.24
N LYS A 52 5.27 11.35 -8.35
CA LYS A 52 4.86 11.81 -9.68
C LYS A 52 3.56 11.18 -10.15
N TYR A 53 3.40 9.88 -9.99
CA TYR A 53 2.27 9.14 -10.53
C TYR A 53 1.16 8.89 -9.51
N GLY A 54 1.49 8.89 -8.22
CA GLY A 54 0.56 8.51 -7.15
C GLY A 54 0.25 7.02 -7.13
N TYR A 55 1.07 6.21 -7.76
CA TYR A 55 1.10 4.74 -7.75
C TYR A 55 2.43 4.29 -8.36
N MET A 56 2.77 3.02 -8.20
CA MET A 56 3.93 2.45 -8.87
C MET A 56 3.48 1.90 -10.23
N PRO A 57 3.97 2.44 -11.37
CA PRO A 57 3.64 1.90 -12.70
C PRO A 57 4.28 0.53 -12.94
N GLU A 58 3.51 -0.42 -13.47
CA GLU A 58 3.98 -1.80 -13.73
C GLU A 58 5.12 -1.86 -14.75
N ASP A 59 5.15 -0.94 -15.71
CA ASP A 59 6.23 -0.84 -16.73
C ASP A 59 7.50 -0.15 -16.22
N ILE A 60 7.51 0.30 -14.95
CA ILE A 60 8.69 0.80 -14.25
C ILE A 60 9.15 -0.21 -13.19
N GLN A 61 8.21 -0.74 -12.43
CA GLN A 61 8.49 -1.63 -11.31
C GLN A 61 7.44 -2.74 -11.26
N THR A 62 7.86 -3.99 -11.43
CA THR A 62 6.99 -5.16 -11.23
C THR A 62 6.49 -5.27 -9.79
N GLN A 63 5.42 -6.03 -9.57
CA GLN A 63 4.74 -6.12 -8.29
C GLN A 63 4.11 -4.78 -7.85
N SER A 64 3.75 -3.97 -8.83
CA SER A 64 3.35 -2.58 -8.68
C SER A 64 2.14 -2.39 -7.77
N VAL A 65 1.17 -3.31 -7.82
CA VAL A 65 -0.03 -3.23 -6.96
C VAL A 65 0.33 -3.50 -5.51
N SER A 66 1.07 -4.57 -5.22
CA SER A 66 1.53 -4.86 -3.85
C SER A 66 2.36 -3.72 -3.28
N ILE A 67 3.33 -3.23 -4.05
CA ILE A 67 4.18 -2.10 -3.64
C ILE A 67 3.35 -0.85 -3.37
N THR A 68 2.37 -0.54 -4.22
CA THR A 68 1.50 0.64 -4.05
C THR A 68 0.67 0.55 -2.76
N LEU A 69 0.06 -0.61 -2.50
CA LEU A 69 -0.78 -0.81 -1.31
C LEU A 69 0.05 -0.78 -0.03
N GLU A 70 1.18 -1.46 -0.02
CA GLU A 70 2.07 -1.52 1.13
C GLU A 70 2.68 -0.15 1.44
N GLN A 71 3.16 0.57 0.43
CA GLN A 71 3.71 1.92 0.62
C GLN A 71 2.66 2.92 1.09
N ALA A 72 1.42 2.82 0.60
CA ALA A 72 0.33 3.67 1.09
C ALA A 72 0.07 3.45 2.58
N PHE A 73 0.16 2.22 3.07
CA PHE A 73 0.04 1.92 4.50
C PHE A 73 1.26 2.41 5.29
N ASP A 74 2.47 2.26 4.76
CA ASP A 74 3.68 2.77 5.39
C ASP A 74 3.64 4.30 5.53
N ASP A 75 3.21 5.01 4.49
CA ASP A 75 3.02 6.46 4.52
C ASP A 75 1.99 6.89 5.56
N TRP A 76 0.91 6.13 5.75
CA TRP A 76 -0.04 6.39 6.84
C TRP A 76 0.61 6.25 8.22
N CYS A 77 1.44 5.23 8.42
CA CYS A 77 2.18 5.07 9.68
C CYS A 77 3.10 6.27 9.96
N VAL A 78 3.84 6.74 8.94
CA VAL A 78 4.70 7.94 9.08
C VAL A 78 3.86 9.17 9.39
N ALA A 79 2.70 9.34 8.74
CA ALA A 79 1.79 10.45 9.01
C ALA A 79 1.34 10.47 10.47
N LEU A 80 0.94 9.34 11.03
CA LEU A 80 0.50 9.28 12.43
C LEU A 80 1.62 9.66 13.40
N LEU A 81 2.84 9.25 13.12
CA LEU A 81 3.99 9.61 13.94
C LEU A 81 4.35 11.10 13.80
N ALA A 82 4.31 11.64 12.57
CA ALA A 82 4.48 13.08 12.30
C ALA A 82 3.45 13.91 13.09
N ARG A 83 2.18 13.52 13.06
CA ARG A 83 1.11 14.17 13.83
C ARG A 83 1.36 14.14 15.32
N LYS A 84 1.79 12.99 15.87
CA LYS A 84 2.13 12.85 17.29
C LYS A 84 3.23 13.83 17.73
N LEU A 85 4.17 14.14 16.81
CA LEU A 85 5.30 15.02 17.03
C LEU A 85 5.05 16.48 16.60
N GLY A 86 3.82 16.82 16.18
CA GLY A 86 3.46 18.17 15.75
C GLY A 86 4.07 18.60 14.41
N LYS A 87 4.49 17.66 13.57
CA LYS A 87 5.08 17.91 12.24
C LYS A 87 3.95 17.96 11.19
N GLU A 88 3.20 19.06 11.18
CA GLU A 88 1.94 19.18 10.41
C GLU A 88 2.15 19.11 8.89
N GLU A 89 3.23 19.65 8.35
CA GLU A 89 3.53 19.59 6.91
C GLU A 89 3.75 18.14 6.47
N ASP A 90 4.57 17.40 7.20
CA ASP A 90 4.81 15.98 6.93
C ASP A 90 3.55 15.14 7.13
N TYR A 91 2.78 15.44 8.17
CA TYR A 91 1.47 14.80 8.36
C TYR A 91 0.60 14.95 7.11
N GLY A 92 0.45 16.15 6.58
CA GLY A 92 -0.34 16.43 5.38
C GLY A 92 0.20 15.71 4.13
N ARG A 93 1.52 15.76 3.94
CA ARG A 93 2.19 15.07 2.82
C ARG A 93 1.96 13.56 2.84
N PHE A 94 2.25 12.92 3.96
CA PHE A 94 2.14 11.46 4.10
C PHE A 94 0.69 10.98 4.13
N MET A 95 -0.25 11.76 4.70
CA MET A 95 -1.69 11.44 4.61
C MET A 95 -2.19 11.48 3.16
N LYS A 96 -1.74 12.41 2.34
CA LYS A 96 -2.06 12.44 0.90
C LYS A 96 -1.54 11.18 0.21
N ARG A 97 -0.28 10.81 0.47
CA ARG A 97 0.35 9.62 -0.12
C ARG A 97 -0.32 8.33 0.33
N SER A 98 -0.80 8.27 1.58
CA SER A 98 -1.50 7.10 2.12
C SER A 98 -2.82 6.76 1.40
N ALA A 99 -3.35 7.68 0.60
CA ALA A 99 -4.55 7.49 -0.22
C ALA A 99 -4.23 7.09 -1.68
N PHE A 100 -2.97 6.93 -2.05
CA PHE A 100 -2.56 6.62 -3.43
C PHE A 100 -3.03 5.26 -3.92
N TYR A 101 -3.37 4.31 -3.03
CA TYR A 101 -4.01 3.05 -3.40
C TYR A 101 -5.25 3.24 -4.27
N ARG A 102 -6.00 4.36 -4.10
CA ARG A 102 -7.19 4.67 -4.88
C ARG A 102 -6.91 4.77 -6.39
N ASN A 103 -5.69 5.16 -6.77
CA ASN A 103 -5.29 5.32 -8.17
C ASN A 103 -5.22 3.99 -8.92
N LEU A 104 -5.08 2.88 -8.20
CA LEU A 104 -5.09 1.52 -8.77
C LEU A 104 -6.43 0.79 -8.58
N PHE A 105 -7.42 1.41 -7.93
CA PHE A 105 -8.74 0.79 -7.82
C PHE A 105 -9.52 0.93 -9.14
N ASN A 106 -9.80 -0.19 -9.79
CA ASN A 106 -10.61 -0.22 -10.99
C ASN A 106 -12.10 -0.39 -10.61
N ALA A 107 -12.92 0.63 -10.92
CA ALA A 107 -14.33 0.64 -10.57
C ALA A 107 -15.17 -0.39 -11.35
N GLU A 108 -14.69 -0.87 -12.50
CA GLU A 108 -15.37 -1.89 -13.32
C GLU A 108 -15.12 -3.30 -12.75
N THR A 109 -13.85 -3.65 -12.52
CA THR A 109 -13.48 -4.97 -12.01
C THR A 109 -13.68 -5.09 -10.50
N LYS A 110 -13.75 -3.97 -9.77
CA LYS A 110 -13.78 -3.89 -8.31
C LYS A 110 -12.56 -4.55 -7.64
N PHE A 111 -11.39 -4.40 -8.27
CA PHE A 111 -10.10 -4.82 -7.75
C PHE A 111 -9.06 -3.70 -7.89
N PHE A 112 -7.96 -3.84 -7.15
CA PHE A 112 -6.74 -3.12 -7.45
C PHE A 112 -6.08 -3.78 -8.65
N GLN A 113 -5.88 -3.00 -9.70
CA GLN A 113 -5.36 -3.45 -10.98
C GLN A 113 -4.14 -2.62 -11.36
N PRO A 114 -3.11 -3.21 -11.99
CA PRO A 114 -1.92 -2.47 -12.37
C PRO A 114 -2.19 -1.48 -13.50
N LYS A 115 -1.47 -0.36 -13.46
CA LYS A 115 -1.42 0.63 -14.54
C LYS A 115 0.01 0.82 -15.02
N ASN A 116 0.15 1.18 -16.28
CA ASN A 116 1.41 1.66 -16.84
C ASN A 116 1.64 3.16 -16.54
N LYS A 117 2.80 3.72 -16.89
CA LYS A 117 3.15 5.14 -16.70
C LYS A 117 2.28 6.13 -17.48
N LYS A 118 1.47 5.66 -18.43
CA LYS A 118 0.49 6.49 -19.15
C LYS A 118 -0.87 6.54 -18.45
N GLY A 119 -1.05 5.77 -17.38
CA GLY A 119 -2.32 5.65 -16.65
C GLY A 119 -3.30 4.66 -17.27
N GLU A 120 -2.86 3.86 -18.24
CA GLU A 120 -3.67 2.83 -18.89
C GLU A 120 -3.66 1.57 -18.04
N TRP A 121 -4.82 0.92 -17.88
CA TRP A 121 -4.93 -0.37 -17.22
C TRP A 121 -4.15 -1.45 -17.98
N MET A 122 -3.42 -2.29 -17.25
CA MET A 122 -2.74 -3.43 -17.84
C MET A 122 -3.71 -4.57 -18.10
N GLU A 123 -3.78 -5.02 -19.36
CA GLU A 123 -4.66 -6.10 -19.80
C GLU A 123 -3.84 -7.24 -20.48
N PRO A 124 -4.31 -8.50 -20.45
CA PRO A 124 -5.51 -8.98 -19.79
C PRO A 124 -5.35 -9.04 -18.25
N PHE A 125 -6.42 -8.72 -17.52
CA PHE A 125 -6.43 -8.80 -16.06
C PHE A 125 -7.19 -10.03 -15.58
N ASP A 126 -6.49 -10.91 -14.86
CA ASP A 126 -7.08 -12.07 -14.16
C ASP A 126 -6.88 -11.90 -12.65
N PRO A 127 -7.97 -11.67 -11.86
CA PRO A 127 -7.86 -11.45 -10.41
C PRO A 127 -7.39 -12.68 -9.63
N TYR A 128 -7.37 -13.84 -10.25
CA TYR A 128 -6.97 -15.09 -9.62
C TYR A 128 -5.52 -15.47 -9.90
N LYS A 129 -4.94 -14.88 -10.90
CA LYS A 129 -3.57 -15.20 -11.28
C LYS A 129 -2.61 -14.89 -10.16
N TYR A 130 -1.94 -15.93 -9.67
CA TYR A 130 -0.97 -15.84 -8.59
C TYR A 130 0.36 -15.28 -9.08
N GLY A 131 0.85 -14.27 -8.39
CA GLY A 131 2.19 -13.72 -8.58
C GLY A 131 3.21 -14.49 -7.73
N ALA A 132 4.06 -15.27 -8.40
CA ALA A 132 5.27 -15.79 -7.77
C ALA A 132 6.34 -14.69 -7.67
N ASN A 133 7.47 -14.98 -7.06
CA ASN A 133 8.58 -14.04 -6.89
C ASN A 133 9.01 -13.38 -8.21
N GLY A 134 8.64 -12.11 -8.38
CA GLY A 134 9.09 -11.25 -9.46
C GLY A 134 8.36 -11.46 -10.80
N GLY A 135 7.87 -10.39 -11.39
CA GLY A 135 7.30 -10.39 -12.74
C GLY A 135 5.78 -10.38 -12.83
N TYR A 136 5.07 -10.19 -11.72
CA TYR A 136 3.63 -10.02 -11.68
C TYR A 136 3.23 -8.84 -10.79
N PRO A 137 2.06 -8.21 -10.98
CA PRO A 137 1.66 -7.05 -10.18
C PRO A 137 1.47 -7.34 -8.69
N PHE A 138 1.38 -8.62 -8.30
CA PHE A 138 1.17 -9.05 -6.92
C PHE A 138 2.36 -9.87 -6.40
N THR A 139 2.80 -9.57 -5.19
CA THR A 139 3.87 -10.30 -4.50
C THR A 139 3.29 -11.51 -3.78
N GLU A 140 3.68 -12.73 -4.19
CA GLU A 140 3.30 -13.98 -3.50
C GLU A 140 1.79 -14.07 -3.21
N GLY A 141 0.97 -13.59 -4.15
CA GLY A 141 -0.47 -13.52 -4.00
C GLY A 141 -1.18 -13.13 -5.29
N ASN A 142 -2.44 -12.79 -5.18
CA ASN A 142 -3.30 -12.36 -6.29
C ASN A 142 -4.18 -11.17 -5.90
N ALA A 143 -5.01 -10.69 -6.84
CA ALA A 143 -5.85 -9.52 -6.60
C ALA A 143 -6.89 -9.76 -5.49
N TRP A 144 -7.39 -10.98 -5.31
CA TRP A 144 -8.30 -11.31 -4.24
C TRP A 144 -7.68 -11.17 -2.86
N GLN A 145 -6.42 -11.58 -2.69
CA GLN A 145 -5.68 -11.47 -1.44
C GLN A 145 -5.32 -10.02 -1.14
N TYR A 146 -4.81 -9.29 -2.13
CA TYR A 146 -4.40 -7.89 -1.95
C TYR A 146 -5.58 -6.91 -1.88
N PHE A 147 -6.79 -7.28 -2.32
CA PHE A 147 -7.97 -6.43 -2.22
C PHE A 147 -8.20 -5.88 -0.80
N TRP A 148 -7.91 -6.69 0.22
CA TRP A 148 -8.14 -6.36 1.63
C TRP A 148 -7.03 -5.51 2.26
N TYR A 149 -5.95 -5.26 1.52
CA TYR A 149 -4.78 -4.58 2.08
C TYR A 149 -4.90 -3.05 2.04
N VAL A 150 -5.95 -2.53 2.68
CA VAL A 150 -6.15 -1.10 2.98
C VAL A 150 -6.52 -0.94 4.46
N PRO A 151 -5.68 -1.44 5.41
CA PRO A 151 -6.03 -1.44 6.83
C PRO A 151 -6.16 -0.03 7.41
N GLN A 152 -5.51 0.96 6.80
CA GLN A 152 -5.55 2.35 7.22
C GLN A 152 -6.89 3.04 6.94
N ASN A 153 -7.72 2.52 6.04
CA ASN A 153 -8.98 3.18 5.66
C ASN A 153 -10.05 2.20 5.16
N ILE A 154 -10.50 1.32 6.03
CA ILE A 154 -11.57 0.35 5.71
C ILE A 154 -12.88 1.05 5.26
N PRO A 155 -13.33 2.16 5.88
CA PRO A 155 -14.51 2.87 5.39
C PRO A 155 -14.41 3.30 3.93
N ASP A 156 -13.22 3.72 3.49
CA ASP A 156 -13.00 4.09 2.09
C ASP A 156 -13.02 2.87 1.16
N LEU A 157 -12.40 1.77 1.56
CA LEU A 157 -12.45 0.51 0.80
C LEU A 157 -13.90 0.02 0.62
N ILE A 158 -14.72 0.13 1.66
CA ILE A 158 -16.16 -0.16 1.60
C ILE A 158 -16.85 0.74 0.56
N SER A 159 -16.55 2.03 0.59
CA SER A 159 -17.11 3.01 -0.36
C SER A 159 -16.71 2.70 -1.81
N LEU A 160 -15.43 2.43 -2.06
CA LEU A 160 -14.91 2.06 -3.38
C LEU A 160 -15.57 0.79 -3.93
N THR A 161 -15.85 -0.17 -3.05
CA THR A 161 -16.50 -1.43 -3.43
C THR A 161 -17.97 -1.22 -3.85
N GLY A 162 -18.62 -0.16 -3.36
CA GLY A 162 -20.02 0.14 -3.62
C GLY A 162 -20.91 0.05 -2.37
N GLY A 163 -20.31 0.20 -1.18
CA GLY A 163 -20.97 0.22 0.12
C GLY A 163 -21.00 -1.13 0.83
N ASN A 164 -21.55 -1.14 2.03
CA ASN A 164 -21.52 -2.27 2.95
C ASN A 164 -22.02 -3.58 2.32
N LYS A 165 -23.14 -3.54 1.59
CA LYS A 165 -23.72 -4.74 0.96
C LYS A 165 -22.78 -5.37 -0.05
N ALA A 166 -22.19 -4.57 -0.93
CA ALA A 166 -21.25 -5.05 -1.95
C ALA A 166 -19.95 -5.56 -1.31
N PHE A 167 -19.46 -4.86 -0.30
CA PHE A 167 -18.26 -5.25 0.45
C PHE A 167 -18.46 -6.59 1.17
N THR A 168 -19.59 -6.78 1.87
CA THR A 168 -19.91 -8.05 2.55
C THR A 168 -20.06 -9.19 1.56
N ALA A 169 -20.76 -8.97 0.44
CA ALA A 169 -20.90 -9.99 -0.60
C ALA A 169 -19.55 -10.42 -1.21
N LYS A 170 -18.62 -9.44 -1.40
CA LYS A 170 -17.27 -9.73 -1.87
C LYS A 170 -16.48 -10.53 -0.84
N LEU A 171 -16.64 -10.23 0.45
CA LEU A 171 -16.01 -10.97 1.55
C LEU A 171 -16.53 -12.41 1.62
N ASP A 172 -17.84 -12.63 1.51
CA ASP A 172 -18.44 -13.97 1.46
C ASP A 172 -17.89 -14.75 0.25
N THR A 173 -17.81 -14.10 -0.92
CA THR A 173 -17.23 -14.71 -2.12
C THR A 173 -15.79 -15.14 -1.88
N PHE A 174 -14.96 -14.31 -1.23
CA PHE A 174 -13.57 -14.61 -0.95
C PHE A 174 -13.37 -15.92 -0.17
N PHE A 175 -14.26 -16.22 0.77
CA PHE A 175 -14.21 -17.45 1.57
C PHE A 175 -14.91 -18.65 0.95
N THR A 176 -15.73 -18.45 -0.08
CA THR A 176 -16.53 -19.54 -0.70
C THR A 176 -16.06 -19.94 -2.09
N VAL A 177 -15.26 -19.12 -2.75
CA VAL A 177 -14.71 -19.42 -4.07
C VAL A 177 -13.68 -20.55 -3.97
N ASN A 178 -14.05 -21.73 -4.49
CA ASN A 178 -13.11 -22.82 -4.69
C ASN A 178 -12.39 -22.62 -6.03
N HIS A 179 -11.12 -22.22 -5.96
CA HIS A 179 -10.24 -22.29 -7.13
C HIS A 179 -9.62 -23.68 -7.18
N GLN A 180 -10.06 -24.46 -8.16
CA GLN A 180 -9.26 -25.57 -8.65
C GLN A 180 -8.12 -24.95 -9.46
N SER A 181 -6.91 -25.01 -8.91
CA SER A 181 -5.65 -24.66 -9.57
C SER A 181 -5.37 -25.60 -10.72
#